data_d851a3a32bcdc91c9df59cbac8929a58
#
_entry.id   d851a3a32bcdc91c9df59cbac8929a58
#
_cell.length_a   1.000
_cell.length_b   1.000
_cell.length_c   1.000
_cell.angle_alpha   90.00
_cell.angle_beta   90.00
_cell.angle_gamma   90.00
#
_symmetry.space_group_name_H-M   'P 1'
#
loop_
_entity.id
_entity.type
_entity.pdbx_description
1 polymer ?
#
loop_
_entity_poly.entity_id
_entity_poly.type
_entity_poly.pdbx_seq_one_letter_code
_entity_poly.pdbx_strand_id
1 'polypeptide(L)'
;MAKRVVSVSLGSSRRDSVAEVELLGEKVVLERRGTDGDLERAVALIRELDGQVDAIGLGGIDLYLVAGGRRYVIKDAKRLKEAARKTPVVDGSGLKHTLERRAVGELAPLIDWKNTKVLLPSAVDRFGLAEALWEAGAKVLYGDFIFALGLPIPLYRLSLLQKLAYLLLPVLTQLPFRLLYPTGEAQEKQVLDWRTRYYVWADLVAGDWHYIRRYMPEDMRGKTVLTNTTTEEDLAFLKARGVRRLITTTPRLKGRSFGTNVMEALLVALAGRELAEADYLRYIDLLGLKPQVLDLEEEA
;
A
#
# COMPACT_ATOMS: atom_id res chain seq x y z
N MET A 1 28.42 -3.44 -10.80
CA MET A 1 28.02 -4.30 -9.65
C MET A 1 26.51 -4.30 -9.60
N ALA A 2 25.88 -5.40 -9.17
CA ALA A 2 24.42 -5.43 -8.99
C ALA A 2 24.02 -4.43 -7.90
N LYS A 3 22.98 -3.65 -8.14
CA LYS A 3 22.41 -2.75 -7.13
C LYS A 3 21.69 -3.57 -6.07
N ARG A 4 21.65 -3.09 -4.85
CA ARG A 4 21.01 -3.78 -3.71
C ARG A 4 19.99 -2.89 -3.03
N VAL A 5 18.75 -3.37 -2.94
CA VAL A 5 17.63 -2.70 -2.28
C VAL A 5 17.12 -3.59 -1.15
N VAL A 6 16.99 -3.04 0.04
CA VAL A 6 16.48 -3.77 1.20
C VAL A 6 15.21 -3.09 1.73
N SER A 7 14.12 -3.86 1.80
CA SER A 7 12.92 -3.44 2.51
C SER A 7 13.02 -3.88 3.97
N VAL A 8 13.13 -2.92 4.88
CA VAL A 8 13.02 -3.13 6.32
C VAL A 8 11.57 -2.95 6.73
N SER A 9 10.93 -4.03 7.20
CA SER A 9 9.49 -4.06 7.44
C SER A 9 9.14 -4.34 8.90
N LEU A 10 8.21 -3.58 9.47
CA LEU A 10 7.59 -3.91 10.77
C LEU A 10 6.63 -5.11 10.69
N GLY A 11 6.40 -5.66 9.49
CA GLY A 11 5.63 -6.89 9.32
C GLY A 11 6.39 -8.15 9.71
N SER A 12 5.70 -9.31 9.57
CA SER A 12 6.23 -10.62 9.93
C SER A 12 7.48 -11.00 9.13
N SER A 13 8.50 -11.54 9.83
CA SER A 13 9.73 -12.09 9.25
C SER A 13 9.47 -13.37 8.42
N ARG A 14 8.36 -14.06 8.65
CA ARG A 14 7.94 -15.21 7.81
C ARG A 14 7.74 -14.86 6.33
N ARG A 15 7.56 -13.58 6.02
CA ARG A 15 7.42 -13.06 4.65
C ARG A 15 8.75 -12.60 4.04
N ASP A 16 9.87 -12.84 4.69
CA ASP A 16 11.19 -12.48 4.21
C ASP A 16 11.50 -13.18 2.89
N SER A 17 12.15 -12.47 2.00
CA SER A 17 12.39 -12.94 0.65
C SER A 17 13.55 -12.20 0.00
N VAL A 18 14.19 -12.87 -0.94
CA VAL A 18 15.19 -12.29 -1.83
C VAL A 18 14.78 -12.58 -3.26
N ALA A 19 14.87 -11.58 -4.13
CA ALA A 19 14.62 -11.72 -5.54
C ALA A 19 15.67 -10.93 -6.33
N GLU A 20 16.12 -11.49 -7.43
CA GLU A 20 16.95 -10.79 -8.41
C GLU A 20 16.06 -10.40 -9.59
N VAL A 21 16.12 -9.14 -9.96
CA VAL A 21 15.42 -8.57 -11.11
C VAL A 21 16.41 -7.86 -12.02
N GLU A 22 16.11 -7.84 -13.30
CA GLU A 22 16.85 -7.03 -14.27
C GLU A 22 15.88 -5.99 -14.82
N LEU A 23 16.19 -4.72 -14.62
CA LEU A 23 15.38 -3.59 -15.05
C LEU A 23 16.28 -2.51 -15.65
N LEU A 24 15.90 -2.02 -16.82
CA LEU A 24 16.68 -0.99 -17.57
C LEU A 24 18.13 -1.37 -17.81
N GLY A 25 18.43 -2.68 -17.95
CA GLY A 25 19.79 -3.19 -18.14
C GLY A 25 20.61 -3.29 -16.84
N GLU A 26 20.05 -2.93 -15.70
CA GLU A 26 20.68 -3.02 -14.39
C GLU A 26 20.17 -4.26 -13.62
N LYS A 27 21.09 -5.02 -13.03
CA LYS A 27 20.76 -6.10 -12.12
C LYS A 27 20.56 -5.54 -10.71
N VAL A 28 19.43 -5.88 -10.11
CA VAL A 28 19.08 -5.41 -8.76
C VAL A 28 18.67 -6.60 -7.89
N VAL A 29 19.25 -6.68 -6.72
CA VAL A 29 18.84 -7.62 -5.66
C VAL A 29 17.84 -6.91 -4.76
N LEU A 30 16.63 -7.43 -4.72
CA LEU A 30 15.54 -6.97 -3.83
C LEU A 30 15.45 -7.90 -2.65
N GLU A 31 15.67 -7.39 -1.45
CA GLU A 31 15.61 -8.15 -0.22
C GLU A 31 14.52 -7.57 0.70
N ARG A 32 13.75 -8.43 1.39
CA ARG A 32 12.83 -8.03 2.44
C ARG A 32 13.27 -8.65 3.76
N ARG A 33 13.33 -7.82 4.81
CA ARG A 33 13.62 -8.22 6.19
C ARG A 33 12.52 -7.70 7.11
N GLY A 34 11.76 -8.63 7.71
CA GLY A 34 10.74 -8.35 8.72
C GLY A 34 11.33 -8.25 10.11
N THR A 35 10.75 -7.39 10.94
CA THR A 35 11.16 -7.19 12.34
C THR A 35 10.06 -7.55 13.34
N ASP A 36 8.97 -8.17 12.89
CA ASP A 36 7.89 -8.71 13.72
C ASP A 36 7.23 -7.67 14.65
N GLY A 37 7.17 -6.41 14.21
CA GLY A 37 6.65 -5.28 14.97
C GLY A 37 7.67 -4.60 15.89
N ASP A 38 8.90 -5.07 15.93
CA ASP A 38 9.96 -4.50 16.75
C ASP A 38 10.61 -3.27 16.05
N LEU A 39 10.28 -2.09 16.56
CA LEU A 39 10.78 -0.81 16.03
C LEU A 39 12.28 -0.63 16.29
N GLU A 40 12.79 -1.05 17.46
CA GLU A 40 14.20 -0.87 17.81
C GLU A 40 15.09 -1.79 16.96
N ARG A 41 14.62 -3.00 16.70
CA ARG A 41 15.27 -3.93 15.76
C ARG A 41 15.30 -3.35 14.34
N ALA A 42 14.22 -2.71 13.90
CA ALA A 42 14.16 -2.04 12.59
C ALA A 42 15.16 -0.88 12.51
N VAL A 43 15.26 -0.04 13.55
CA VAL A 43 16.25 1.04 13.65
C VAL A 43 17.68 0.50 13.60
N ALA A 44 17.97 -0.57 14.35
CA ALA A 44 19.30 -1.20 14.36
C ALA A 44 19.67 -1.75 12.97
N LEU A 45 18.73 -2.42 12.30
CA LEU A 45 18.92 -2.99 10.98
C LEU A 45 19.16 -1.89 9.93
N ILE A 46 18.43 -0.77 9.99
CA ILE A 46 18.64 0.36 9.08
C ILE A 46 20.04 0.95 9.27
N ARG A 47 20.50 1.09 10.52
CA ARG A 47 21.87 1.57 10.80
C ARG A 47 22.94 0.63 10.28
N GLU A 48 22.73 -0.67 10.37
CA GLU A 48 23.63 -1.69 9.81
C GLU A 48 23.73 -1.58 8.29
N LEU A 49 22.61 -1.33 7.61
CA LEU A 49 22.51 -1.25 6.16
C LEU A 49 22.99 0.10 5.59
N ASP A 50 23.12 1.13 6.43
CA ASP A 50 23.46 2.50 5.99
C ASP A 50 24.84 2.55 5.32
N GLY A 51 24.86 2.95 4.05
CA GLY A 51 26.06 2.98 3.20
C GLY A 51 26.48 1.61 2.63
N GLN A 52 25.70 0.53 2.88
CA GLN A 52 25.98 -0.80 2.35
C GLN A 52 25.00 -1.23 1.26
N VAL A 53 23.92 -0.48 1.07
CA VAL A 53 22.86 -0.72 0.08
C VAL A 53 22.52 0.56 -0.66
N ASP A 54 21.95 0.44 -1.87
CA ASP A 54 21.66 1.59 -2.72
C ASP A 54 20.38 2.34 -2.31
N ALA A 55 19.40 1.64 -1.72
CA ALA A 55 18.21 2.24 -1.13
C ALA A 55 17.57 1.31 -0.09
N ILE A 56 16.84 1.90 0.86
CA ILE A 56 16.06 1.20 1.88
C ILE A 56 14.58 1.59 1.72
N GLY A 57 13.70 0.57 1.63
CA GLY A 57 12.25 0.75 1.66
C GLY A 57 11.70 0.45 3.06
N LEU A 58 10.90 1.35 3.64
CA LEU A 58 10.18 1.08 4.87
C LEU A 58 8.90 0.30 4.57
N GLY A 59 8.70 -0.83 5.25
CA GLY A 59 7.52 -1.67 5.09
C GLY A 59 6.72 -1.79 6.40
N GLY A 60 5.39 -1.93 6.26
CA GLY A 60 4.49 -2.05 7.41
C GLY A 60 4.36 -0.77 8.24
N ILE A 61 4.86 0.34 7.73
CA ILE A 61 4.71 1.68 8.27
C ILE A 61 4.91 2.69 7.14
N ASP A 62 4.10 3.75 7.13
CA ASP A 62 4.27 4.88 6.23
C ASP A 62 5.02 6.01 6.92
N LEU A 63 5.87 6.69 6.18
CA LEU A 63 6.59 7.87 6.69
C LEU A 63 5.67 9.09 6.75
N TYR A 64 4.78 9.16 5.77
CA TYR A 64 3.84 10.28 5.62
C TYR A 64 2.41 9.77 5.42
N LEU A 65 1.46 10.45 6.08
CA LEU A 65 0.07 10.48 5.65
C LEU A 65 -0.15 11.75 4.84
N VAL A 66 -0.89 11.64 3.75
CA VAL A 66 -1.16 12.77 2.86
C VAL A 66 -2.66 13.03 2.80
N ALA A 67 -3.08 14.26 3.06
CA ALA A 67 -4.47 14.66 2.91
C ALA A 67 -4.56 16.11 2.45
N GLY A 68 -5.32 16.36 1.37
CA GLY A 68 -5.52 17.70 0.82
C GLY A 68 -4.22 18.40 0.42
N GLY A 69 -3.26 17.68 -0.15
CA GLY A 69 -1.95 18.19 -0.55
C GLY A 69 -0.96 18.44 0.60
N ARG A 70 -1.35 18.14 1.85
CA ARG A 70 -0.50 18.31 3.02
C ARG A 70 0.07 16.98 3.49
N ARG A 71 1.37 16.95 3.85
CA ARG A 71 2.05 15.79 4.41
C ARG A 71 2.12 15.88 5.93
N TYR A 72 1.82 14.79 6.60
CA TYR A 72 1.87 14.63 8.06
C TYR A 72 2.84 13.50 8.39
N VAL A 73 3.95 13.83 9.05
CA VAL A 73 5.03 12.88 9.36
C VAL A 73 4.64 12.01 10.55
N ILE A 74 4.70 10.70 10.40
CA ILE A 74 4.52 9.74 11.49
C ILE A 74 5.78 9.71 12.35
N LYS A 75 5.65 9.99 13.64
CA LYS A 75 6.76 10.14 14.59
C LYS A 75 7.68 8.91 14.62
N ASP A 76 7.11 7.71 14.70
CA ASP A 76 7.91 6.47 14.76
C ASP A 76 8.63 6.21 13.43
N ALA A 77 7.99 6.50 12.29
CA ALA A 77 8.60 6.35 10.98
C ALA A 77 9.74 7.36 10.74
N LYS A 78 9.62 8.56 11.31
CA LYS A 78 10.71 9.55 11.28
C LYS A 78 11.98 8.99 11.93
N ARG A 79 11.86 8.29 13.06
CA ARG A 79 13.01 7.62 13.72
C ARG A 79 13.68 6.59 12.83
N LEU A 80 12.89 5.83 12.04
CA LEU A 80 13.41 4.86 11.08
C LEU A 80 14.17 5.57 9.95
N LYS A 81 13.60 6.63 9.38
CA LYS A 81 14.27 7.41 8.32
C LYS A 81 15.58 8.02 8.80
N GLU A 82 15.59 8.61 10.00
CA GLU A 82 16.77 9.27 10.59
C GLU A 82 17.85 8.27 11.07
N ALA A 83 17.56 6.96 11.07
CA ALA A 83 18.55 5.93 11.39
C ALA A 83 19.59 5.74 10.29
N ALA A 84 19.28 6.06 9.03
CA ALA A 84 20.24 6.11 7.92
C ALA A 84 20.67 7.56 7.65
N ARG A 85 21.94 7.74 7.28
CA ARG A 85 22.55 9.04 6.96
C ARG A 85 23.10 9.12 5.54
N LYS A 86 23.40 7.98 4.94
CA LYS A 86 24.03 7.86 3.62
C LYS A 86 23.08 7.25 2.59
N THR A 87 22.33 6.23 3.01
CA THR A 87 21.43 5.49 2.13
C THR A 87 20.06 6.15 2.10
N PRO A 88 19.46 6.41 0.92
CA PRO A 88 18.11 6.90 0.80
C PRO A 88 17.10 5.94 1.46
N VAL A 89 16.16 6.50 2.25
CA VAL A 89 15.08 5.75 2.89
C VAL A 89 13.74 6.28 2.41
N VAL A 90 12.94 5.40 1.82
CA VAL A 90 11.60 5.71 1.27
C VAL A 90 10.56 4.74 1.81
N ASP A 91 9.28 5.10 1.75
CA ASP A 91 8.16 4.32 2.32
C ASP A 91 7.13 3.87 1.28
N GLY A 92 7.33 4.20 0.03
CA GLY A 92 6.38 3.95 -1.05
C GLY A 92 5.40 5.10 -1.32
N SER A 93 5.39 6.14 -0.50
CA SER A 93 4.39 7.22 -0.58
C SER A 93 4.47 8.00 -1.90
N GLY A 94 5.67 8.24 -2.44
CA GLY A 94 5.85 8.91 -3.74
C GLY A 94 5.25 8.10 -4.88
N LEU A 95 5.52 6.81 -4.92
CA LEU A 95 4.99 5.91 -5.95
C LEU A 95 3.51 5.62 -5.75
N LYS A 96 3.04 5.43 -4.51
CA LYS A 96 1.61 5.26 -4.21
C LYS A 96 0.79 6.40 -4.81
N HIS A 97 1.21 7.63 -4.55
CA HIS A 97 0.45 8.81 -4.96
C HIS A 97 0.33 8.92 -6.48
N THR A 98 1.36 8.55 -7.22
CA THR A 98 1.38 8.63 -8.69
C THR A 98 0.78 7.39 -9.35
N LEU A 99 1.24 6.19 -8.98
CA LEU A 99 0.86 4.94 -9.62
C LEU A 99 -0.60 4.57 -9.37
N GLU A 100 -1.08 4.73 -8.12
CA GLU A 100 -2.46 4.37 -7.77
C GLU A 100 -3.47 5.36 -8.40
N ARG A 101 -3.12 6.64 -8.46
CA ARG A 101 -3.93 7.63 -9.18
C ARG A 101 -4.04 7.29 -10.68
N ARG A 102 -2.93 6.96 -11.31
CA ARG A 102 -2.89 6.56 -12.71
C ARG A 102 -3.69 5.28 -12.98
N ALA A 103 -3.59 4.30 -12.08
CA ALA A 103 -4.31 3.03 -12.22
C ALA A 103 -5.82 3.20 -12.35
N VAL A 104 -6.44 4.16 -11.66
CA VAL A 104 -7.87 4.45 -11.79
C VAL A 104 -8.23 4.88 -13.23
N GLY A 105 -7.41 5.74 -13.83
CA GLY A 105 -7.60 6.15 -15.23
C GLY A 105 -7.42 5.00 -16.22
N GLU A 106 -6.40 4.18 -16.04
CA GLU A 106 -6.13 3.03 -16.91
C GLU A 106 -7.18 1.91 -16.78
N LEU A 107 -7.87 1.83 -15.66
CA LEU A 107 -8.96 0.87 -15.43
C LEU A 107 -10.33 1.37 -15.92
N ALA A 108 -10.47 2.61 -16.34
CA ALA A 108 -11.75 3.18 -16.82
C ALA A 108 -12.39 2.41 -17.99
N PRO A 109 -11.65 1.78 -18.93
CA PRO A 109 -12.25 0.93 -19.95
C PRO A 109 -12.87 -0.36 -19.40
N LEU A 110 -12.43 -0.82 -18.21
CA LEU A 110 -12.86 -2.07 -17.59
C LEU A 110 -13.91 -1.85 -16.50
N ILE A 111 -13.88 -0.71 -15.83
CA ILE A 111 -14.72 -0.41 -14.66
C ILE A 111 -15.52 0.87 -14.92
N ASP A 112 -16.84 0.76 -14.87
CA ASP A 112 -17.75 1.92 -14.87
C ASP A 112 -17.75 2.55 -13.47
N TRP A 113 -16.80 3.46 -13.25
CA TRP A 113 -16.61 4.11 -11.95
C TRP A 113 -17.87 4.81 -11.43
N LYS A 114 -18.65 5.47 -12.31
CA LYS A 114 -19.85 6.22 -11.91
C LYS A 114 -20.93 5.34 -11.30
N ASN A 115 -20.99 4.08 -11.71
CA ASN A 115 -21.95 3.10 -11.20
C ASN A 115 -21.35 2.15 -10.17
N THR A 116 -20.05 2.26 -9.86
CA THR A 116 -19.35 1.38 -8.93
C THR A 116 -19.35 1.94 -7.50
N LYS A 117 -19.76 1.12 -6.53
CA LYS A 117 -19.63 1.40 -5.10
C LYS A 117 -18.28 0.88 -4.61
N VAL A 118 -17.42 1.79 -4.17
CA VAL A 118 -16.06 1.48 -3.74
C VAL A 118 -15.94 1.63 -2.23
N LEU A 119 -15.52 0.56 -1.54
CA LEU A 119 -15.06 0.64 -0.16
C LEU A 119 -13.55 0.88 -0.15
N LEU A 120 -13.11 1.95 0.48
CA LEU A 120 -11.71 2.27 0.74
C LEU A 120 -11.47 2.25 2.26
N PRO A 121 -11.00 1.12 2.84
CA PRO A 121 -10.90 0.95 4.30
C PRO A 121 -9.99 1.97 4.98
N SER A 122 -8.90 2.39 4.32
CA SER A 122 -8.00 3.46 4.77
C SER A 122 -7.71 4.39 3.59
N ALA A 123 -8.37 5.55 3.58
CA ALA A 123 -8.23 6.53 2.50
C ALA A 123 -7.07 7.51 2.79
N VAL A 124 -6.81 7.83 4.05
CA VAL A 124 -5.74 8.76 4.43
C VAL A 124 -4.36 8.20 4.11
N ASP A 125 -4.18 6.89 4.19
CA ASP A 125 -2.97 6.20 3.75
C ASP A 125 -2.81 6.21 2.21
N ARG A 126 -3.92 6.29 1.47
CA ARG A 126 -3.98 6.21 0.00
C ARG A 126 -4.78 7.36 -0.60
N PHE A 127 -4.43 8.57 -0.17
CA PHE A 127 -5.22 9.74 -0.52
C PHE A 127 -5.26 10.00 -2.03
N GLY A 128 -4.18 9.72 -2.75
CA GLY A 128 -4.15 9.81 -4.22
C GLY A 128 -5.16 8.88 -4.90
N LEU A 129 -5.33 7.65 -4.38
CA LEU A 129 -6.37 6.72 -4.84
C LEU A 129 -7.76 7.25 -4.51
N ALA A 130 -7.97 7.80 -3.30
CA ALA A 130 -9.23 8.37 -2.87
C ALA A 130 -9.67 9.53 -3.76
N GLU A 131 -8.75 10.43 -4.11
CA GLU A 131 -8.99 11.56 -5.02
C GLU A 131 -9.31 11.07 -6.43
N ALA A 132 -8.51 10.15 -6.98
CA ALA A 132 -8.72 9.63 -8.32
C ALA A 132 -10.07 8.90 -8.48
N LEU A 133 -10.48 8.12 -7.49
CA LEU A 133 -11.79 7.47 -7.47
C LEU A 133 -12.93 8.50 -7.42
N TRP A 134 -12.78 9.55 -6.63
CA TRP A 134 -13.75 10.63 -6.57
C TRP A 134 -13.82 11.40 -7.89
N GLU A 135 -12.68 11.74 -8.50
CA GLU A 135 -12.59 12.42 -9.80
C GLU A 135 -13.21 11.57 -10.92
N ALA A 136 -13.05 10.25 -10.86
CA ALA A 136 -13.68 9.30 -11.79
C ALA A 136 -15.20 9.14 -11.58
N GLY A 137 -15.75 9.73 -10.51
CA GLY A 137 -17.17 9.72 -10.20
C GLY A 137 -17.65 8.49 -9.43
N ALA A 138 -16.77 7.69 -8.84
CA ALA A 138 -17.13 6.52 -8.06
C ALA A 138 -17.90 6.89 -6.78
N LYS A 139 -18.78 5.98 -6.33
CA LYS A 139 -19.51 6.11 -5.06
C LYS A 139 -18.64 5.56 -3.95
N VAL A 140 -17.74 6.41 -3.39
CA VAL A 140 -16.74 5.95 -2.42
C VAL A 140 -17.23 6.06 -0.99
N LEU A 141 -17.03 4.98 -0.22
CA LEU A 141 -17.11 4.96 1.23
C LEU A 141 -15.68 4.98 1.78
N TYR A 142 -15.31 6.07 2.45
CA TYR A 142 -14.03 6.25 3.12
C TYR A 142 -14.14 5.67 4.54
N GLY A 143 -13.38 4.60 4.80
CA GLY A 143 -13.55 3.75 5.98
C GLY A 143 -12.64 4.08 7.15
N ASP A 144 -11.88 5.17 7.12
CA ASP A 144 -10.86 5.49 8.15
C ASP A 144 -11.41 5.46 9.57
N PHE A 145 -12.58 6.07 9.81
CA PHE A 145 -13.23 6.03 11.12
C PHE A 145 -13.68 4.64 11.53
N ILE A 146 -14.13 3.83 10.56
CA ILE A 146 -14.64 2.48 10.77
C ILE A 146 -13.50 1.51 11.08
N PHE A 147 -12.48 1.48 10.22
CA PHE A 147 -11.47 0.44 10.24
C PHE A 147 -10.24 0.81 11.06
N ALA A 148 -9.81 2.08 11.06
CA ALA A 148 -8.68 2.52 11.87
C ALA A 148 -9.08 2.93 13.29
N LEU A 149 -10.21 3.65 13.47
CA LEU A 149 -10.63 4.14 14.78
C LEU A 149 -11.71 3.28 15.46
N GLY A 150 -12.30 2.30 14.75
CA GLY A 150 -13.36 1.42 15.30
C GLY A 150 -14.69 2.13 15.56
N LEU A 151 -14.94 3.28 14.91
CA LEU A 151 -16.15 4.07 15.07
C LEU A 151 -17.12 3.81 13.90
N PRO A 152 -18.43 3.60 14.14
CA PRO A 152 -19.41 3.31 13.08
C PRO A 152 -19.82 4.56 12.28
N ILE A 153 -18.85 5.32 11.81
CA ILE A 153 -19.03 6.59 11.10
C ILE A 153 -18.54 6.46 9.65
N PRO A 154 -19.43 6.11 8.69
CA PRO A 154 -19.06 6.06 7.28
C PRO A 154 -18.96 7.48 6.70
N LEU A 155 -17.90 7.75 5.97
CA LEU A 155 -17.71 9.01 5.25
C LEU A 155 -17.90 8.77 3.74
N TYR A 156 -18.74 9.59 3.10
CA TYR A 156 -19.02 9.51 1.65
C TYR A 156 -18.56 10.74 0.88
N ARG A 157 -18.03 11.76 1.58
CA ARG A 157 -17.57 13.00 0.95
C ARG A 157 -16.08 13.17 1.19
N LEU A 158 -15.30 13.23 0.11
CA LEU A 158 -13.86 13.46 0.17
C LEU A 158 -13.52 14.77 0.90
N SER A 159 -14.30 15.84 0.66
CA SER A 159 -14.08 17.13 1.34
C SER A 159 -14.26 17.07 2.86
N LEU A 160 -15.15 16.20 3.35
CA LEU A 160 -15.31 15.98 4.80
C LEU A 160 -14.11 15.19 5.34
N LEU A 161 -13.67 14.14 4.64
CA LEU A 161 -12.46 13.40 4.99
C LEU A 161 -11.25 14.33 5.07
N GLN A 162 -11.06 15.22 4.09
CA GLN A 162 -9.97 16.21 4.09
C GLN A 162 -9.99 17.12 5.31
N LYS A 163 -11.16 17.67 5.65
CA LYS A 163 -11.32 18.55 6.83
C LYS A 163 -11.00 17.81 8.12
N LEU A 164 -11.51 16.59 8.27
CA LEU A 164 -11.25 15.76 9.45
C LEU A 164 -9.78 15.34 9.53
N ALA A 165 -9.16 14.97 8.42
CA ALA A 165 -7.74 14.68 8.35
C ALA A 165 -6.89 15.89 8.74
N TYR A 166 -7.22 17.10 8.26
CA TYR A 166 -6.55 18.34 8.64
C TYR A 166 -6.58 18.59 10.15
N LEU A 167 -7.70 18.29 10.80
CA LEU A 167 -7.88 18.48 12.24
C LEU A 167 -7.19 17.38 13.07
N LEU A 168 -7.30 16.13 12.65
CA LEU A 168 -6.93 14.97 13.49
C LEU A 168 -5.49 14.48 13.25
N LEU A 169 -4.98 14.52 12.00
CA LEU A 169 -3.66 13.97 11.69
C LEU A 169 -2.49 14.62 12.42
N PRO A 170 -2.48 15.95 12.71
CA PRO A 170 -1.41 16.55 13.51
C PRO A 170 -1.23 15.89 14.88
N VAL A 171 -2.32 15.38 15.47
CA VAL A 171 -2.31 14.68 16.76
C VAL A 171 -2.07 13.19 16.57
N LEU A 172 -2.81 12.55 15.68
CA LEU A 172 -2.73 11.10 15.47
C LEU A 172 -1.32 10.65 15.06
N THR A 173 -0.63 11.40 14.20
CA THR A 173 0.73 11.04 13.75
C THR A 173 1.79 11.14 14.85
N GLN A 174 1.49 11.74 16.00
CA GLN A 174 2.37 11.76 17.17
C GLN A 174 2.16 10.58 18.12
N LEU A 175 1.07 9.83 17.95
CA LEU A 175 0.80 8.61 18.72
C LEU A 175 1.74 7.48 18.30
N PRO A 176 2.02 6.52 19.19
CA PRO A 176 2.74 5.29 18.81
C PRO A 176 2.05 4.59 17.64
N PHE A 177 2.80 4.26 16.60
CA PHE A 177 2.26 3.71 15.35
C PHE A 177 1.41 2.45 15.55
N ARG A 178 1.78 1.60 16.52
CA ARG A 178 1.02 0.38 16.89
C ARG A 178 -0.44 0.64 17.30
N LEU A 179 -0.78 1.88 17.68
CA LEU A 179 -2.16 2.26 18.01
C LEU A 179 -2.96 2.63 16.76
N LEU A 180 -2.28 3.02 15.68
CA LEU A 180 -2.89 3.47 14.43
C LEU A 180 -3.01 2.32 13.42
N TYR A 181 -2.06 1.39 13.44
CA TYR A 181 -1.95 0.32 12.46
C TYR A 181 -1.48 -0.99 13.10
N PRO A 182 -2.10 -2.12 12.76
CA PRO A 182 -1.64 -3.42 13.25
C PRO A 182 -0.24 -3.72 12.71
N THR A 183 0.66 -4.16 13.60
CA THR A 183 2.03 -4.55 13.26
C THR A 183 2.29 -6.01 13.59
N GLY A 184 3.33 -6.60 12.98
CA GLY A 184 3.71 -7.99 13.21
C GLY A 184 2.59 -8.98 12.89
N GLU A 185 2.37 -9.97 13.74
CA GLU A 185 1.34 -11.01 13.57
C GLU A 185 -0.09 -10.47 13.59
N ALA A 186 -0.31 -9.29 14.19
CA ALA A 186 -1.64 -8.66 14.22
C ALA A 186 -2.15 -8.28 12.82
N GLN A 187 -1.26 -8.15 11.82
CA GLN A 187 -1.63 -7.91 10.41
C GLN A 187 -2.32 -9.13 9.77
N GLU A 188 -1.99 -10.34 10.23
CA GLU A 188 -2.53 -11.59 9.67
C GLU A 188 -3.86 -12.00 10.30
N LYS A 189 -4.19 -11.41 11.47
CA LYS A 189 -5.40 -11.77 12.24
C LYS A 189 -6.65 -11.22 11.58
N GLN A 190 -7.56 -12.11 11.19
CA GLN A 190 -8.90 -11.73 10.73
C GLN A 190 -9.80 -11.26 11.89
N VAL A 191 -10.64 -10.27 11.60
CA VAL A 191 -11.64 -9.73 12.51
C VAL A 191 -12.98 -9.69 11.78
N LEU A 192 -13.84 -10.65 12.07
CA LEU A 192 -15.19 -10.72 11.49
C LEU A 192 -16.17 -10.11 12.50
N ASP A 193 -16.58 -8.88 12.29
CA ASP A 193 -17.48 -8.14 13.13
C ASP A 193 -18.46 -7.26 12.32
N TRP A 194 -19.09 -6.29 12.96
CA TRP A 194 -20.03 -5.37 12.33
C TRP A 194 -19.50 -4.61 11.11
N ARG A 195 -18.16 -4.55 10.92
CA ARG A 195 -17.51 -3.86 9.79
C ARG A 195 -17.67 -4.61 8.47
N THR A 196 -17.91 -5.90 8.51
CA THR A 196 -18.13 -6.74 7.32
C THR A 196 -19.30 -6.27 6.47
N ARG A 197 -20.31 -5.61 7.06
CA ARG A 197 -21.45 -5.04 6.33
C ARG A 197 -21.06 -4.04 5.24
N TYR A 198 -19.93 -3.35 5.39
CA TYR A 198 -19.46 -2.40 4.40
C TYR A 198 -18.84 -3.08 3.18
N TYR A 199 -18.30 -4.29 3.36
CA TYR A 199 -17.88 -5.13 2.24
C TYR A 199 -19.10 -5.63 1.45
N VAL A 200 -20.20 -5.98 2.12
CA VAL A 200 -21.45 -6.39 1.46
C VAL A 200 -22.00 -5.26 0.59
N TRP A 201 -21.94 -4.01 1.08
CA TRP A 201 -22.38 -2.82 0.35
C TRP A 201 -21.57 -2.54 -0.91
N ALA A 202 -20.26 -2.81 -0.91
CA ALA A 202 -19.34 -2.45 -1.98
C ALA A 202 -19.39 -3.44 -3.15
N ASP A 203 -19.22 -2.94 -4.37
CA ASP A 203 -18.97 -3.72 -5.57
C ASP A 203 -17.46 -3.98 -5.74
N LEU A 204 -16.64 -3.00 -5.29
CA LEU A 204 -15.20 -3.04 -5.32
C LEU A 204 -14.62 -2.60 -3.98
N VAL A 205 -13.63 -3.35 -3.49
CA VAL A 205 -12.85 -2.97 -2.29
C VAL A 205 -11.45 -2.59 -2.72
N ALA A 206 -11.04 -1.35 -2.43
CA ALA A 206 -9.74 -0.82 -2.83
C ALA A 206 -8.88 -0.45 -1.61
N GLY A 207 -7.55 -0.57 -1.73
CA GLY A 207 -6.64 -0.09 -0.71
C GLY A 207 -5.54 -1.05 -0.30
N ASP A 208 -5.04 -0.90 0.93
CA ASP A 208 -4.01 -1.77 1.49
C ASP A 208 -4.52 -3.19 1.72
N TRP A 209 -3.72 -4.17 1.27
CA TRP A 209 -4.10 -5.58 1.37
C TRP A 209 -4.33 -6.05 2.81
N HIS A 210 -3.52 -5.60 3.76
CA HIS A 210 -3.64 -6.03 5.16
C HIS A 210 -4.95 -5.52 5.79
N TYR A 211 -5.36 -4.28 5.49
CA TYR A 211 -6.66 -3.76 5.91
C TYR A 211 -7.82 -4.51 5.23
N ILE A 212 -7.71 -4.74 3.92
CA ILE A 212 -8.74 -5.48 3.17
C ILE A 212 -8.89 -6.89 3.73
N ARG A 213 -7.81 -7.65 3.84
CA ARG A 213 -7.82 -9.04 4.32
C ARG A 213 -8.35 -9.16 5.75
N ARG A 214 -7.95 -8.22 6.63
CA ARG A 214 -8.29 -8.25 8.06
C ARG A 214 -9.78 -8.31 8.33
N TYR A 215 -10.59 -7.58 7.57
CA TYR A 215 -12.03 -7.44 7.79
C TYR A 215 -12.89 -8.06 6.69
N MET A 216 -12.26 -8.76 5.75
CA MET A 216 -12.94 -9.36 4.62
C MET A 216 -13.87 -10.49 5.07
N PRO A 217 -15.18 -10.47 4.73
CA PRO A 217 -16.10 -11.56 5.02
C PRO A 217 -15.75 -12.82 4.22
N GLU A 218 -16.40 -13.93 4.59
CA GLU A 218 -16.23 -15.21 3.88
C GLU A 218 -16.86 -15.19 2.48
N ASP A 219 -17.93 -14.43 2.29
CA ASP A 219 -18.60 -14.29 0.98
C ASP A 219 -18.25 -12.95 0.33
N MET A 220 -17.46 -13.03 -0.74
CA MET A 220 -17.05 -11.92 -1.60
C MET A 220 -17.46 -12.15 -3.06
N ARG A 221 -18.43 -13.03 -3.32
CA ARG A 221 -18.83 -13.40 -4.67
C ARG A 221 -19.17 -12.19 -5.55
N GLY A 222 -18.67 -12.21 -6.77
CA GLY A 222 -18.87 -11.18 -7.78
C GLY A 222 -18.15 -9.86 -7.52
N LYS A 223 -17.40 -9.72 -6.42
CA LYS A 223 -16.71 -8.47 -6.07
C LYS A 223 -15.33 -8.39 -6.67
N THR A 224 -14.86 -7.15 -6.86
CA THR A 224 -13.50 -6.85 -7.29
C THR A 224 -12.67 -6.37 -6.10
N VAL A 225 -11.41 -6.79 -6.04
CA VAL A 225 -10.40 -6.27 -5.09
C VAL A 225 -9.32 -5.53 -5.86
N LEU A 226 -9.05 -4.27 -5.50
CA LEU A 226 -7.98 -3.44 -6.04
C LEU A 226 -6.95 -3.17 -4.94
N THR A 227 -5.75 -3.72 -5.08
CA THR A 227 -4.70 -3.58 -4.05
C THR A 227 -3.30 -3.51 -4.66
N ASN A 228 -2.26 -3.52 -3.85
CA ASN A 228 -0.88 -3.41 -4.31
C ASN A 228 -0.06 -4.69 -4.13
N THR A 229 -0.19 -5.37 -3.00
CA THR A 229 0.72 -6.48 -2.64
C THR A 229 -0.06 -7.75 -2.36
N THR A 230 0.17 -8.78 -3.17
CA THR A 230 -0.44 -10.11 -2.98
C THR A 230 0.57 -11.22 -3.22
N THR A 231 0.40 -12.31 -2.49
CA THR A 231 1.14 -13.58 -2.64
C THR A 231 0.25 -14.63 -3.28
N GLU A 232 0.79 -15.83 -3.56
CA GLU A 232 -0.02 -16.98 -4.03
C GLU A 232 -1.02 -17.43 -2.95
N GLU A 233 -0.64 -17.37 -1.67
CA GLU A 233 -1.55 -17.65 -0.55
C GLU A 233 -2.72 -16.66 -0.52
N ASP A 234 -2.45 -15.38 -0.77
CA ASP A 234 -3.49 -14.35 -0.85
C ASP A 234 -4.43 -14.59 -2.04
N LEU A 235 -3.92 -15.08 -3.17
CA LEU A 235 -4.76 -15.50 -4.31
C LEU A 235 -5.68 -16.65 -3.95
N ALA A 236 -5.16 -17.68 -3.29
CA ALA A 236 -5.97 -18.82 -2.84
C ALA A 236 -7.05 -18.35 -1.84
N PHE A 237 -6.69 -17.43 -0.94
CA PHE A 237 -7.62 -16.82 0.02
C PHE A 237 -8.76 -16.06 -0.66
N LEU A 238 -8.47 -15.30 -1.72
CA LEU A 238 -9.48 -14.55 -2.49
C LEU A 238 -10.41 -15.48 -3.28
N LYS A 239 -9.83 -16.50 -3.95
CA LYS A 239 -10.61 -17.52 -4.67
C LYS A 239 -11.56 -18.27 -3.77
N ALA A 240 -11.10 -18.71 -2.59
CA ALA A 240 -11.92 -19.41 -1.62
C ALA A 240 -13.13 -18.59 -1.14
N ARG A 241 -13.09 -17.25 -1.26
CA ARG A 241 -14.19 -16.33 -0.93
C ARG A 241 -15.05 -15.91 -2.11
N GLY A 242 -14.77 -16.45 -3.30
CA GLY A 242 -15.50 -16.15 -4.52
C GLY A 242 -15.26 -14.73 -5.05
N VAL A 243 -14.11 -14.14 -4.76
CA VAL A 243 -13.73 -12.86 -5.38
C VAL A 243 -13.64 -13.05 -6.89
N ARG A 244 -14.40 -12.26 -7.63
CA ARG A 244 -14.45 -12.31 -9.10
C ARG A 244 -13.13 -11.88 -9.72
N ARG A 245 -12.58 -10.77 -9.24
CA ARG A 245 -11.44 -10.13 -9.88
C ARG A 245 -10.48 -9.54 -8.86
N LEU A 246 -9.19 -9.82 -9.05
CA LEU A 246 -8.10 -9.14 -8.35
C LEU A 246 -7.39 -8.20 -9.32
N ILE A 247 -7.21 -6.95 -8.90
CA ILE A 247 -6.41 -5.96 -9.62
C ILE A 247 -5.26 -5.53 -8.70
N THR A 248 -4.01 -5.61 -9.22
CA THR A 248 -2.84 -5.12 -8.49
C THR A 248 -2.24 -3.91 -9.20
N THR A 249 -1.93 -2.86 -8.44
CA THR A 249 -1.33 -1.63 -8.97
C THR A 249 0.17 -1.78 -9.25
N THR A 250 0.83 -2.75 -8.60
CA THR A 250 2.23 -3.08 -8.84
C THR A 250 2.35 -4.38 -9.64
N PRO A 251 3.39 -4.52 -10.49
CA PRO A 251 3.57 -5.73 -11.29
C PRO A 251 3.82 -6.96 -10.42
N ARG A 252 3.38 -8.11 -10.90
CA ARG A 252 3.72 -9.42 -10.32
C ARG A 252 5.02 -9.91 -10.95
N LEU A 253 6.04 -10.09 -10.14
CA LEU A 253 7.32 -10.64 -10.54
C LEU A 253 7.53 -11.98 -9.82
N LYS A 254 7.77 -13.05 -10.56
CA LYS A 254 7.95 -14.42 -10.02
C LYS A 254 6.82 -14.82 -9.05
N GLY A 255 5.57 -14.61 -9.46
CA GLY A 255 4.38 -15.06 -8.71
C GLY A 255 3.94 -14.17 -7.54
N ARG A 256 4.60 -13.05 -7.27
CA ARG A 256 4.18 -12.07 -6.23
C ARG A 256 4.24 -10.64 -6.73
N SER A 257 3.37 -9.80 -6.24
CA SER A 257 3.51 -8.35 -6.38
C SER A 257 4.35 -7.79 -5.23
N PHE A 258 5.21 -6.81 -5.56
CA PHE A 258 6.02 -6.14 -4.55
C PHE A 258 5.26 -4.94 -3.99
N GLY A 259 5.48 -4.64 -2.70
CA GLY A 259 4.96 -3.44 -2.07
C GLY A 259 5.49 -2.17 -2.74
N THR A 260 4.72 -1.09 -2.67
CA THR A 260 5.11 0.22 -3.23
C THR A 260 6.42 0.73 -2.64
N ASN A 261 6.72 0.43 -1.37
CA ASN A 261 7.97 0.77 -0.71
C ASN A 261 9.20 0.09 -1.36
N VAL A 262 9.08 -1.19 -1.76
CA VAL A 262 10.14 -1.92 -2.48
C VAL A 262 10.32 -1.34 -3.87
N MET A 263 9.22 -1.09 -4.57
CA MET A 263 9.25 -0.53 -5.93
C MET A 263 9.81 0.89 -5.93
N GLU A 264 9.43 1.73 -4.97
CA GLU A 264 9.98 3.07 -4.84
C GLU A 264 11.50 3.03 -4.55
N ALA A 265 11.94 2.20 -3.59
CA ALA A 265 13.35 2.04 -3.28
C ALA A 265 14.15 1.52 -4.49
N LEU A 266 13.56 0.62 -5.30
CA LEU A 266 14.14 0.18 -6.56
C LEU A 266 14.36 1.35 -7.53
N LEU A 267 13.34 2.20 -7.73
CA LEU A 267 13.45 3.36 -8.63
C LEU A 267 14.52 4.36 -8.13
N VAL A 268 14.56 4.61 -6.83
CA VAL A 268 15.58 5.47 -6.20
C VAL A 268 16.99 4.88 -6.39
N ALA A 269 17.16 3.57 -6.22
CA ALA A 269 18.43 2.89 -6.44
C ALA A 269 18.86 2.98 -7.91
N LEU A 270 17.95 2.80 -8.87
CA LEU A 270 18.23 2.94 -10.31
C LEU A 270 18.62 4.38 -10.67
N ALA A 271 17.94 5.37 -10.09
CA ALA A 271 18.22 6.78 -10.32
C ALA A 271 19.51 7.26 -9.65
N GLY A 272 19.95 6.60 -8.56
CA GLY A 272 21.08 7.03 -7.73
C GLY A 272 20.83 8.33 -6.96
N ARG A 273 19.56 8.76 -6.81
CA ARG A 273 19.13 9.96 -6.09
C ARG A 273 17.69 9.86 -5.60
N GLU A 274 17.28 10.71 -4.68
CA GLU A 274 15.85 10.88 -4.34
C GLU A 274 15.08 11.36 -5.58
N LEU A 275 13.81 10.92 -5.67
CA LEU A 275 12.92 11.19 -6.80
C LEU A 275 11.85 12.21 -6.43
N ALA A 276 11.52 13.09 -7.38
CA ALA A 276 10.35 13.95 -7.33
C ALA A 276 9.15 13.29 -8.07
N GLU A 277 7.95 13.86 -7.92
CA GLU A 277 6.72 13.31 -8.54
C GLU A 277 6.85 13.11 -10.06
N ALA A 278 7.45 14.08 -10.75
CA ALA A 278 7.68 13.99 -12.20
C ALA A 278 8.63 12.83 -12.59
N ASP A 279 9.58 12.50 -11.71
CA ASP A 279 10.48 11.36 -11.93
C ASP A 279 9.70 10.04 -11.83
N TYR A 280 8.79 9.89 -10.84
CA TYR A 280 7.96 8.69 -10.72
C TYR A 280 7.10 8.47 -11.95
N LEU A 281 6.45 9.51 -12.47
CA LEU A 281 5.67 9.42 -13.71
C LEU A 281 6.52 8.93 -14.87
N ARG A 282 7.72 9.50 -15.05
CA ARG A 282 8.67 9.08 -16.09
C ARG A 282 9.07 7.61 -15.94
N TYR A 283 9.38 7.14 -14.73
CA TYR A 283 9.74 5.74 -14.52
C TYR A 283 8.57 4.79 -14.70
N ILE A 284 7.35 5.17 -14.31
CA ILE A 284 6.14 4.41 -14.58
C ILE A 284 5.97 4.20 -16.09
N ASP A 285 6.15 5.25 -16.90
CA ASP A 285 6.09 5.17 -18.36
C ASP A 285 7.22 4.32 -18.94
N LEU A 286 8.46 4.56 -18.51
CA LEU A 286 9.64 3.87 -19.00
C LEU A 286 9.60 2.36 -18.73
N LEU A 287 9.08 1.96 -17.57
CA LEU A 287 8.95 0.56 -17.16
C LEU A 287 7.63 -0.07 -17.62
N GLY A 288 6.73 0.72 -18.22
CA GLY A 288 5.41 0.25 -18.63
C GLY A 288 4.57 -0.29 -17.46
N LEU A 289 4.70 0.32 -16.28
CA LEU A 289 3.98 -0.12 -15.10
C LEU A 289 2.48 0.14 -15.28
N LYS A 290 1.71 -0.94 -15.34
CA LYS A 290 0.26 -0.92 -15.48
C LYS A 290 -0.39 -1.81 -14.42
N PRO A 291 -1.64 -1.52 -14.04
CA PRO A 291 -2.42 -2.43 -13.22
C PRO A 291 -2.49 -3.80 -13.87
N GLN A 292 -2.32 -4.85 -13.09
CA GLN A 292 -2.54 -6.21 -13.55
C GLN A 292 -3.91 -6.68 -13.11
N VAL A 293 -4.65 -7.25 -14.04
CA VAL A 293 -6.01 -7.75 -13.84
C VAL A 293 -5.99 -9.26 -13.89
N LEU A 294 -6.50 -9.91 -12.85
CA LEU A 294 -6.64 -11.35 -12.73
C LEU A 294 -8.11 -11.67 -12.46
N ASP A 295 -8.77 -12.30 -13.41
CA ASP A 295 -10.09 -12.88 -13.19
C ASP A 295 -9.91 -14.19 -12.43
N LEU A 296 -10.59 -14.31 -11.27
CA LEU A 296 -10.42 -15.42 -10.32
C LEU A 296 -11.58 -16.40 -10.36
N GLU A 297 -12.70 -16.04 -10.97
CA GLU A 297 -13.79 -16.97 -11.27
C GLU A 297 -13.29 -17.95 -12.33
N GLU A 298 -13.45 -19.25 -12.08
CA GLU A 298 -13.27 -20.25 -13.11
C GLU A 298 -14.39 -20.05 -14.14
N GLU A 299 -14.03 -20.02 -15.42
CA GLU A 299 -15.03 -20.10 -16.49
C GLU A 299 -15.82 -21.41 -16.28
N ALA A 300 -17.12 -21.25 -16.00
CA ALA A 300 -18.02 -22.36 -15.74
C ALA A 300 -18.33 -23.14 -17.01
#